data_ac958d42884098331474dbf23d1e12bb
#
_entry.id   ac958d42884098331474dbf23d1e12bb
#
_cell.length_a   1.000
_cell.length_b   1.000
_cell.length_c   1.000
_cell.angle_alpha   90.00
_cell.angle_beta   90.00
_cell.angle_gamma   90.00
#
_symmetry.space_group_name_H-M   'P 1'
#
loop_
_entity.id
_entity.type
_entity.pdbx_description
1 polymer ?
#
loop_
_entity_poly.entity_id
_entity_poly.type
_entity_poly.pdbx_seq_one_letter_code
_entity_poly.pdbx_strand_id
1 'polypeptide(L)'
;VTITFADLTTMRVGGPVGRLLVPESMSQLVDALHESAGSDDPLLVMGGGSNLVVGDIGWHGTVIKVGSSELDVDGERVTAAAGVDWDHVVRVSLDQGLAGLEALSGIPGAAGGTPVQNVGAFGTVTSDVLESLLVFDRTTGDLERWPADRCGFGSHRQSVFKRSDRWVVVEVTFRLRRSEQSRAIEYADLANRLGIEVGGTAAPADVRQAVLELRRSRGMVLDPRDHDTWSVGSFFVNPVLADVPERAAECPRYFDVKGTKLPAAWLIERSGFPRGYGREWGNGTVSLSTRHALSVTNRGGATASDVMKFAAHIRDGVEARFGIRLGPECDLVNCSF
;
A
#
# COMPACT_ATOMS: atom_id res chain seq x y z
N VAL A 1 -22.17 -15.71 11.75
CA VAL A 1 -20.94 -15.89 10.94
C VAL A 1 -19.85 -15.10 11.65
N THR A 2 -18.74 -15.74 11.96
CA THR A 2 -17.58 -15.05 12.55
C THR A 2 -16.86 -14.28 11.46
N ILE A 3 -16.67 -12.98 11.62
CA ILE A 3 -15.89 -12.14 10.69
C ILE A 3 -14.41 -12.45 10.91
N THR A 4 -13.67 -12.58 9.83
CA THR A 4 -12.22 -12.83 9.82
C THR A 4 -11.48 -11.74 9.06
N PHE A 5 -10.16 -11.66 9.22
CA PHE A 5 -9.35 -10.75 8.40
C PHE A 5 -9.30 -11.16 6.93
N ALA A 6 -9.60 -12.41 6.61
CA ALA A 6 -9.80 -12.83 5.22
C ALA A 6 -10.96 -12.08 4.54
N ASP A 7 -11.97 -11.64 5.30
CA ASP A 7 -13.10 -10.84 4.80
C ASP A 7 -12.75 -9.35 4.68
N LEU A 8 -11.70 -8.88 5.38
CA LEU A 8 -11.37 -7.47 5.53
C LEU A 8 -10.11 -7.03 4.78
N THR A 9 -9.34 -7.97 4.23
CA THR A 9 -8.05 -7.68 3.56
C THR A 9 -8.05 -8.08 2.09
N THR A 10 -7.20 -7.44 1.30
CA THR A 10 -7.06 -7.78 -0.13
C THR A 10 -6.32 -9.10 -0.36
N MET A 11 -5.47 -9.52 0.56
CA MET A 11 -4.81 -10.84 0.54
C MET A 11 -5.79 -11.97 0.87
N ARG A 12 -6.90 -11.68 1.54
CA ARG A 12 -7.94 -12.63 1.96
C ARG A 12 -7.40 -13.78 2.80
N VAL A 13 -6.53 -13.46 3.74
CA VAL A 13 -6.05 -14.37 4.78
C VAL A 13 -6.16 -13.70 6.16
N GLY A 14 -6.07 -14.49 7.20
CA GLY A 14 -6.07 -14.07 8.59
C GLY A 14 -7.28 -14.54 9.38
N GLY A 15 -7.03 -14.78 10.66
CA GLY A 15 -7.97 -15.38 11.61
C GLY A 15 -9.08 -14.42 12.06
N PRO A 16 -9.77 -14.80 13.16
CA PRO A 16 -10.96 -14.11 13.64
C PRO A 16 -10.65 -12.69 14.10
N VAL A 17 -11.66 -11.83 13.97
CA VAL A 17 -11.69 -10.47 14.51
C VAL A 17 -12.41 -10.52 15.86
N GLY A 18 -11.81 -9.92 16.89
CA GLY A 18 -12.43 -9.80 18.21
C GLY A 18 -13.68 -8.90 18.15
N ARG A 19 -13.54 -7.64 18.52
CA ARG A 19 -14.61 -6.65 18.38
C ARG A 19 -14.36 -5.79 17.15
N LEU A 20 -15.27 -5.83 16.15
CA LEU A 20 -15.19 -4.97 14.94
C LEU A 20 -16.06 -3.74 15.11
N LEU A 21 -15.45 -2.56 14.90
CA LEU A 21 -16.13 -1.27 14.77
C LEU A 21 -15.90 -0.74 13.34
N VAL A 22 -16.98 -0.24 12.72
CA VAL A 22 -16.91 0.35 11.36
C VAL A 22 -17.54 1.74 11.42
N PRO A 23 -16.81 2.76 11.89
CA PRO A 23 -17.31 4.13 11.92
C PRO A 23 -17.47 4.66 10.49
N GLU A 24 -18.66 5.16 10.17
CA GLU A 24 -19.05 5.62 8.83
C GLU A 24 -18.91 7.14 8.66
N SER A 25 -18.53 7.87 9.73
CA SER A 25 -18.24 9.30 9.71
C SER A 25 -16.98 9.63 10.53
N MET A 26 -16.41 10.82 10.32
CA MET A 26 -15.27 11.29 11.11
C MET A 26 -15.61 11.38 12.60
N SER A 27 -16.82 11.87 12.96
CA SER A 27 -17.22 11.94 14.36
C SER A 27 -17.31 10.58 15.00
N GLN A 28 -17.93 9.60 14.33
CA GLN A 28 -17.98 8.22 14.82
C GLN A 28 -16.60 7.58 14.97
N LEU A 29 -15.66 7.92 14.07
CA LEU A 29 -14.26 7.44 14.17
C LEU A 29 -13.60 8.01 15.43
N VAL A 30 -13.74 9.30 15.67
CA VAL A 30 -13.18 9.96 16.86
C VAL A 30 -13.79 9.39 18.15
N ASP A 31 -15.12 9.20 18.18
CA ASP A 31 -15.81 8.59 19.33
C ASP A 31 -15.31 7.17 19.59
N ALA A 32 -15.15 6.33 18.55
CA ALA A 32 -14.61 4.98 18.65
C ALA A 32 -13.16 4.95 19.14
N LEU A 33 -12.35 5.93 18.74
CA LEU A 33 -10.97 6.07 19.20
C LEU A 33 -10.91 6.49 20.67
N HIS A 34 -11.77 7.42 21.11
CA HIS A 34 -11.88 7.79 22.52
C HIS A 34 -12.35 6.62 23.39
N GLU A 35 -13.38 5.89 22.96
CA GLU A 35 -13.86 4.69 23.68
C GLU A 35 -12.72 3.66 23.83
N SER A 36 -11.95 3.44 22.76
CA SER A 36 -10.83 2.48 22.77
C SER A 36 -9.64 2.95 23.60
N ALA A 37 -9.39 4.27 23.70
CA ALA A 37 -8.31 4.82 24.52
C ALA A 37 -8.54 4.61 26.04
N GLY A 38 -9.80 4.47 26.46
CA GLY A 38 -10.17 4.15 27.84
C GLY A 38 -10.17 2.66 28.19
N SER A 39 -9.80 1.78 27.26
CA SER A 39 -9.81 0.34 27.41
C SER A 39 -8.39 -0.23 27.43
N ASP A 40 -8.16 -1.28 28.23
CA ASP A 40 -6.91 -2.06 28.19
C ASP A 40 -6.86 -3.03 27.00
N ASP A 41 -7.93 -3.13 26.20
CA ASP A 41 -7.97 -4.00 25.02
C ASP A 41 -7.04 -3.50 23.90
N PRO A 42 -6.27 -4.40 23.29
CA PRO A 42 -5.43 -4.03 22.15
C PRO A 42 -6.27 -3.46 21.00
N LEU A 43 -5.86 -2.33 20.45
CA LEU A 43 -6.54 -1.68 19.33
C LEU A 43 -5.74 -1.81 18.04
N LEU A 44 -6.39 -2.31 16.98
CA LEU A 44 -5.91 -2.28 15.62
C LEU A 44 -6.80 -1.34 14.78
N VAL A 45 -6.20 -0.31 14.17
CA VAL A 45 -6.91 0.57 13.23
C VAL A 45 -6.48 0.22 11.81
N MET A 46 -7.45 0.02 10.92
CA MET A 46 -7.19 -0.34 9.53
C MET A 46 -8.10 0.40 8.56
N GLY A 47 -7.59 0.68 7.37
CA GLY A 47 -8.39 1.14 6.23
C GLY A 47 -8.84 -0.05 5.37
N GLY A 48 -8.56 -0.01 4.07
CA GLY A 48 -8.96 -1.05 3.10
C GLY A 48 -8.24 -2.41 3.22
N GLY A 49 -7.33 -2.60 4.16
CA GLY A 49 -6.60 -3.87 4.37
C GLY A 49 -5.71 -4.29 3.19
N SER A 50 -5.28 -3.32 2.38
CA SER A 50 -4.54 -3.58 1.13
C SER A 50 -3.03 -3.76 1.31
N ASN A 51 -2.50 -3.47 2.49
CA ASN A 51 -1.09 -3.62 2.84
C ASN A 51 -0.89 -4.33 4.18
N LEU A 52 -1.79 -5.23 4.54
CA LEU A 52 -1.84 -5.90 5.83
C LEU A 52 -1.92 -7.41 5.66
N VAL A 53 -1.06 -8.14 6.36
CA VAL A 53 -1.15 -9.59 6.54
C VAL A 53 -1.35 -9.87 8.02
N VAL A 54 -2.48 -10.50 8.36
CA VAL A 54 -2.81 -10.85 9.74
C VAL A 54 -2.71 -12.36 9.92
N GLY A 55 -2.07 -12.80 10.99
CA GLY A 55 -1.90 -14.23 11.30
C GLY A 55 -3.22 -14.96 11.54
N ASP A 56 -3.17 -16.30 11.47
CA ASP A 56 -4.36 -17.15 11.59
C ASP A 56 -4.99 -17.13 12.98
N ILE A 57 -4.27 -16.66 14.00
CA ILE A 57 -4.83 -16.41 15.33
C ILE A 57 -5.73 -15.17 15.38
N GLY A 58 -5.69 -14.31 14.35
CA GLY A 58 -6.48 -13.09 14.26
C GLY A 58 -6.06 -11.99 15.23
N TRP A 59 -7.02 -11.22 15.71
CA TRP A 59 -6.85 -10.13 16.67
C TRP A 59 -7.90 -10.20 17.76
N HIS A 60 -7.50 -10.38 19.00
CA HIS A 60 -8.43 -10.61 20.13
C HIS A 60 -9.04 -9.33 20.70
N GLY A 61 -8.47 -8.16 20.42
CA GLY A 61 -8.96 -6.87 20.90
C GLY A 61 -9.95 -6.21 19.93
N THR A 62 -10.02 -4.89 20.02
CA THR A 62 -10.86 -4.07 19.13
C THR A 62 -10.17 -3.83 17.81
N VAL A 63 -10.92 -3.95 16.71
CA VAL A 63 -10.51 -3.57 15.35
C VAL A 63 -11.41 -2.43 14.88
N ILE A 64 -10.83 -1.28 14.56
CA ILE A 64 -11.53 -0.19 13.89
C ILE A 64 -11.19 -0.26 12.40
N LYS A 65 -12.18 -0.65 11.58
CA LYS A 65 -12.10 -0.52 10.12
C LYS A 65 -12.69 0.82 9.73
N VAL A 66 -11.83 1.76 9.36
CA VAL A 66 -12.25 3.13 9.03
C VAL A 66 -13.11 3.12 7.78
N GLY A 67 -14.37 3.56 7.92
CA GLY A 67 -15.41 3.60 6.87
C GLY A 67 -15.98 4.99 6.63
N SER A 68 -15.41 6.05 7.24
CA SER A 68 -15.81 7.45 7.01
C SER A 68 -15.70 7.82 5.53
N SER A 69 -16.68 8.54 4.98
CA SER A 69 -16.85 8.71 3.54
C SER A 69 -16.98 10.17 3.09
N GLU A 70 -16.74 11.12 3.98
CA GLU A 70 -16.79 12.55 3.69
C GLU A 70 -15.66 12.93 2.72
N LEU A 71 -16.02 13.60 1.63
CA LEU A 71 -15.11 14.09 0.60
C LEU A 71 -15.58 15.47 0.12
N ASP A 72 -14.70 16.45 0.22
CA ASP A 72 -14.96 17.82 -0.18
C ASP A 72 -13.89 18.34 -1.15
N VAL A 73 -14.30 19.21 -2.08
CA VAL A 73 -13.42 19.87 -3.04
C VAL A 73 -13.66 21.37 -3.00
N ASP A 74 -12.69 22.10 -2.46
CA ASP A 74 -12.71 23.58 -2.42
C ASP A 74 -11.52 24.14 -3.19
N GLY A 75 -11.80 24.70 -4.37
CA GLY A 75 -10.79 25.25 -5.28
C GLY A 75 -9.79 24.17 -5.73
N GLU A 76 -8.57 24.24 -5.23
CA GLU A 76 -7.48 23.31 -5.49
C GLU A 76 -7.23 22.35 -4.32
N ARG A 77 -8.05 22.41 -3.28
CA ARG A 77 -7.98 21.50 -2.13
C ARG A 77 -8.98 20.36 -2.28
N VAL A 78 -8.51 19.16 -2.04
CA VAL A 78 -9.33 17.96 -1.94
C VAL A 78 -9.16 17.42 -0.53
N THR A 79 -10.20 17.44 0.27
CA THR A 79 -10.21 16.97 1.65
C THR A 79 -11.04 15.70 1.75
N ALA A 80 -10.44 14.62 2.19
CA ALA A 80 -11.07 13.31 2.30
C ALA A 80 -10.95 12.77 3.73
N ALA A 81 -12.05 12.29 4.30
CA ALA A 81 -12.02 11.47 5.50
C ALA A 81 -11.18 10.20 5.27
N ALA A 82 -10.57 9.69 6.33
CA ALA A 82 -9.60 8.61 6.24
C ALA A 82 -10.13 7.31 5.61
N GLY A 83 -11.44 7.06 5.69
CA GLY A 83 -12.09 5.86 5.15
C GLY A 83 -12.46 5.93 3.67
N VAL A 84 -12.41 7.11 3.03
CA VAL A 84 -12.78 7.26 1.61
C VAL A 84 -11.90 6.35 0.75
N ASP A 85 -12.53 5.62 -0.18
CA ASP A 85 -11.78 4.82 -1.16
C ASP A 85 -10.80 5.68 -1.94
N TRP A 86 -9.53 5.24 -1.99
CA TRP A 86 -8.47 6.03 -2.58
C TRP A 86 -8.70 6.34 -4.07
N ASP A 87 -9.11 5.34 -4.86
CA ASP A 87 -9.33 5.56 -6.29
C ASP A 87 -10.54 6.47 -6.55
N HIS A 88 -11.49 6.52 -5.60
CA HIS A 88 -12.59 7.49 -5.63
C HIS A 88 -12.08 8.92 -5.45
N VAL A 89 -11.15 9.17 -4.50
CA VAL A 89 -10.50 10.49 -4.34
C VAL A 89 -9.82 10.92 -5.63
N VAL A 90 -9.02 10.01 -6.23
CA VAL A 90 -8.35 10.31 -7.51
C VAL A 90 -9.35 10.65 -8.60
N ARG A 91 -10.41 9.87 -8.76
CA ARG A 91 -11.43 10.09 -9.79
C ARG A 91 -12.14 11.43 -9.60
N VAL A 92 -12.61 11.72 -8.39
CA VAL A 92 -13.29 13.00 -8.10
C VAL A 92 -12.37 14.19 -8.36
N SER A 93 -11.10 14.11 -8.00
CA SER A 93 -10.11 15.17 -8.30
C SER A 93 -10.03 15.45 -9.81
N LEU A 94 -9.93 14.40 -10.62
CA LEU A 94 -9.86 14.55 -12.08
C LEU A 94 -11.17 15.06 -12.68
N ASP A 95 -12.33 14.60 -12.19
CA ASP A 95 -13.66 15.07 -12.62
C ASP A 95 -13.85 16.58 -12.34
N GLN A 96 -13.12 17.12 -11.35
CA GLN A 96 -13.07 18.57 -11.03
C GLN A 96 -11.97 19.34 -11.77
N GLY A 97 -11.25 18.69 -12.70
CA GLY A 97 -10.16 19.30 -13.47
C GLY A 97 -8.88 19.52 -12.66
N LEU A 98 -8.71 18.76 -11.58
CA LEU A 98 -7.53 18.84 -10.71
C LEU A 98 -6.54 17.72 -11.03
N ALA A 99 -5.31 18.08 -11.37
CA ALA A 99 -4.21 17.18 -11.70
C ALA A 99 -3.23 17.04 -10.53
N GLY A 100 -2.56 15.89 -10.43
CA GLY A 100 -1.52 15.57 -9.45
C GLY A 100 -1.66 14.19 -8.79
N LEU A 101 -2.83 13.55 -8.89
CA LEU A 101 -3.09 12.21 -8.34
C LEU A 101 -3.24 11.12 -9.41
N GLU A 102 -3.28 11.46 -10.68
CA GLU A 102 -3.57 10.57 -11.80
C GLU A 102 -2.66 9.33 -11.86
N ALA A 103 -1.39 9.49 -11.51
CA ALA A 103 -0.41 8.41 -11.47
C ALA A 103 -0.67 7.39 -10.33
N LEU A 104 -1.45 7.76 -9.32
CA LEU A 104 -1.79 6.93 -8.17
C LEU A 104 -3.14 6.20 -8.35
N SER A 105 -3.72 6.21 -9.54
CA SER A 105 -4.99 5.57 -9.88
C SER A 105 -4.95 4.06 -9.66
N GLY A 106 -6.06 3.50 -9.19
CA GLY A 106 -6.24 2.05 -9.04
C GLY A 106 -5.40 1.41 -7.93
N ILE A 107 -4.76 2.19 -7.06
CA ILE A 107 -4.12 1.67 -5.84
C ILE A 107 -5.24 1.34 -4.85
N PRO A 108 -5.38 0.08 -4.40
CA PRO A 108 -6.41 -0.27 -3.45
C PRO A 108 -6.11 0.29 -2.06
N GLY A 109 -7.16 0.66 -1.32
CA GLY A 109 -7.04 1.13 0.05
C GLY A 109 -7.88 2.37 0.32
N ALA A 110 -7.66 3.01 1.47
CA ALA A 110 -8.39 4.18 1.93
C ALA A 110 -7.48 5.41 1.99
N ALA A 111 -8.05 6.60 1.85
CA ALA A 111 -7.35 7.88 1.82
C ALA A 111 -6.41 8.08 3.01
N GLY A 112 -6.86 7.76 4.23
CA GLY A 112 -6.03 7.85 5.45
C GLY A 112 -4.83 6.89 5.49
N GLY A 113 -4.85 5.82 4.67
CA GLY A 113 -3.71 4.91 4.52
C GLY A 113 -2.61 5.47 3.62
N THR A 114 -2.90 6.46 2.77
CA THR A 114 -1.93 6.97 1.80
C THR A 114 -0.73 7.67 2.46
N PRO A 115 -0.86 8.50 3.50
CA PRO A 115 0.29 9.07 4.20
C PRO A 115 1.01 8.06 5.11
N VAL A 116 0.32 7.00 5.57
CA VAL A 116 0.95 5.98 6.42
C VAL A 116 2.16 5.36 5.72
N GLN A 117 2.04 5.04 4.44
CA GLN A 117 3.09 4.45 3.63
C GLN A 117 3.75 5.43 2.66
N ASN A 118 3.39 6.71 2.67
CA ASN A 118 3.74 7.61 1.58
C ASN A 118 3.51 6.92 0.22
N VAL A 119 2.27 6.49 -0.01
CA VAL A 119 1.88 5.68 -1.18
C VAL A 119 2.40 6.33 -2.45
N GLY A 120 3.02 5.53 -3.32
CA GLY A 120 3.59 6.04 -4.55
C GLY A 120 3.55 5.04 -5.70
N ALA A 121 3.42 5.58 -6.91
CA ALA A 121 3.50 4.83 -8.16
C ALA A 121 3.91 5.76 -9.31
N PHE A 122 4.59 5.20 -10.31
CA PHE A 122 4.95 5.89 -11.56
C PHE A 122 5.64 7.26 -11.36
N GLY A 123 6.48 7.37 -10.33
CA GLY A 123 7.24 8.60 -10.04
C GLY A 123 6.50 9.65 -9.21
N THR A 124 5.24 9.42 -8.84
CA THR A 124 4.46 10.28 -7.96
C THR A 124 4.28 9.61 -6.61
N VAL A 125 4.39 10.37 -5.52
CA VAL A 125 4.14 9.92 -4.15
C VAL A 125 3.14 10.85 -3.45
N THR A 126 2.44 10.33 -2.44
CA THR A 126 1.44 11.09 -1.67
C THR A 126 1.99 12.41 -1.13
N SER A 127 3.22 12.41 -0.61
CA SER A 127 3.87 13.60 -0.06
C SER A 127 4.10 14.73 -1.07
N ASP A 128 4.05 14.45 -2.38
CA ASP A 128 4.20 15.49 -3.42
C ASP A 128 3.05 16.48 -3.45
N VAL A 129 1.88 16.08 -2.97
CA VAL A 129 0.62 16.83 -3.06
C VAL A 129 -0.13 16.91 -1.72
N LEU A 130 0.33 16.24 -0.68
CA LEU A 130 -0.26 16.30 0.65
C LEU A 130 -0.03 17.68 1.26
N GLU A 131 -1.10 18.39 1.62
CA GLU A 131 -1.03 19.69 2.30
C GLU A 131 -1.04 19.53 3.82
N SER A 132 -2.03 18.78 4.33
CA SER A 132 -2.20 18.59 5.77
C SER A 132 -3.00 17.34 6.09
N LEU A 133 -2.99 16.96 7.37
CA LEU A 133 -3.79 15.88 7.92
C LEU A 133 -4.46 16.31 9.21
N LEU A 134 -5.62 15.73 9.52
CA LEU A 134 -6.15 15.71 10.88
C LEU A 134 -5.77 14.37 11.51
N VAL A 135 -5.09 14.42 12.64
CA VAL A 135 -4.49 13.26 13.31
C VAL A 135 -5.04 13.17 14.73
N PHE A 136 -5.45 11.98 15.13
CA PHE A 136 -5.84 11.69 16.51
C PHE A 136 -4.63 11.13 17.27
N ASP A 137 -4.31 11.71 18.42
CA ASP A 137 -3.29 11.22 19.35
C ASP A 137 -3.93 10.26 20.35
N ARG A 138 -3.65 8.98 20.24
CA ARG A 138 -4.16 7.94 21.13
C ARG A 138 -3.68 8.08 22.59
N THR A 139 -2.62 8.85 22.82
CA THR A 139 -2.06 9.06 24.19
C THR A 139 -2.81 10.16 24.92
N THR A 140 -3.13 11.27 24.24
CA THR A 140 -3.81 12.42 24.86
C THR A 140 -5.31 12.47 24.58
N GLY A 141 -5.77 11.82 23.51
CA GLY A 141 -7.14 11.93 23.01
C GLY A 141 -7.38 13.17 22.14
N ASP A 142 -6.35 13.94 21.83
CA ASP A 142 -6.51 15.19 21.09
C ASP A 142 -6.51 14.97 19.58
N LEU A 143 -7.23 15.86 18.87
CA LEU A 143 -7.14 16.01 17.42
C LEU A 143 -6.19 17.15 17.09
N GLU A 144 -5.20 16.88 16.25
CA GLU A 144 -4.21 17.85 15.80
C GLU A 144 -4.20 17.94 14.27
N ARG A 145 -4.19 19.18 13.73
CA ARG A 145 -3.90 19.39 12.30
C ARG A 145 -2.40 19.47 12.08
N TRP A 146 -1.89 18.55 11.28
CA TRP A 146 -0.48 18.46 10.95
C TRP A 146 -0.21 18.92 9.52
N PRO A 147 0.80 19.74 9.28
CA PRO A 147 1.34 19.95 7.93
C PRO A 147 2.08 18.69 7.47
N ALA A 148 2.23 18.53 6.14
CA ALA A 148 2.82 17.32 5.55
C ALA A 148 4.26 17.04 6.02
N ASP A 149 5.06 18.05 6.32
CA ASP A 149 6.44 17.92 6.79
C ASP A 149 6.55 17.22 8.15
N ARG A 150 5.52 17.34 9.01
CA ARG A 150 5.46 16.66 10.31
C ARG A 150 5.28 15.13 10.17
N CYS A 151 4.88 14.64 9.00
CA CYS A 151 4.70 13.22 8.76
C CYS A 151 6.02 12.42 8.70
N GLY A 152 7.16 13.09 8.61
CA GLY A 152 8.47 12.47 8.60
C GLY A 152 8.66 11.47 7.46
N PHE A 153 8.16 11.82 6.27
CA PHE A 153 8.35 11.03 5.06
C PHE A 153 9.84 10.86 4.75
N GLY A 154 10.28 9.63 4.59
CA GLY A 154 11.64 9.29 4.24
C GLY A 154 11.76 8.78 2.81
N SER A 155 12.98 8.42 2.41
CA SER A 155 13.31 7.93 1.07
C SER A 155 12.60 6.62 0.67
N HIS A 156 12.01 5.88 1.59
CA HIS A 156 11.41 4.58 1.34
C HIS A 156 10.15 4.38 2.14
N ARG A 157 9.02 4.88 1.62
CA ARG A 157 7.69 4.57 2.16
C ARG A 157 7.64 4.63 3.69
N GLN A 158 8.39 5.56 4.27
CA GLN A 158 8.49 5.77 5.71
C GLN A 158 7.64 6.96 6.12
N SER A 159 6.98 6.82 7.26
CA SER A 159 6.31 7.91 7.95
C SER A 159 6.41 7.69 9.46
N VAL A 160 6.02 8.68 10.25
CA VAL A 160 5.87 8.52 11.71
C VAL A 160 4.80 7.49 12.06
N PHE A 161 3.78 7.34 11.22
CA PHE A 161 2.67 6.40 11.41
C PHE A 161 3.09 4.93 11.30
N LYS A 162 4.11 4.61 10.52
CA LYS A 162 4.67 3.23 10.46
C LYS A 162 5.58 2.88 11.63
N ARG A 163 6.01 3.88 12.39
CA ARG A 163 6.95 3.70 13.50
C ARG A 163 6.27 3.75 14.86
N SER A 164 5.01 4.12 14.91
CA SER A 164 4.26 4.26 16.15
C SER A 164 2.77 4.06 15.88
N ASP A 165 2.12 3.32 16.74
CA ASP A 165 0.67 3.14 16.77
C ASP A 165 -0.08 4.25 17.52
N ARG A 166 0.66 5.27 18.00
CA ARG A 166 0.12 6.43 18.72
C ARG A 166 -0.81 7.28 17.86
N TRP A 167 -0.51 7.40 16.56
CA TRP A 167 -1.15 8.38 15.70
C TRP A 167 -2.12 7.70 14.72
N VAL A 168 -3.37 8.19 14.68
CA VAL A 168 -4.38 7.74 13.73
C VAL A 168 -4.76 8.89 12.81
N VAL A 169 -4.63 8.67 11.50
CA VAL A 169 -5.09 9.65 10.49
C VAL A 169 -6.60 9.61 10.42
N VAL A 170 -7.25 10.76 10.59
CA VAL A 170 -8.71 10.93 10.56
C VAL A 170 -9.17 11.57 9.25
N GLU A 171 -8.37 12.50 8.71
CA GLU A 171 -8.64 13.23 7.48
C GLU A 171 -7.33 13.55 6.76
N VAL A 172 -7.37 13.63 5.44
CA VAL A 172 -6.25 14.07 4.60
C VAL A 172 -6.70 15.20 3.68
N THR A 173 -5.86 16.23 3.52
CA THR A 173 -6.07 17.33 2.59
C THR A 173 -4.94 17.37 1.59
N PHE A 174 -5.27 17.29 0.31
CA PHE A 174 -4.35 17.40 -0.80
C PHE A 174 -4.46 18.78 -1.44
N ARG A 175 -3.31 19.38 -1.80
CA ARG A 175 -3.26 20.55 -2.66
C ARG A 175 -2.91 20.10 -4.06
N LEU A 176 -3.88 20.18 -4.93
CA LEU A 176 -3.76 19.83 -6.34
C LEU A 176 -3.67 21.11 -7.18
N ARG A 177 -3.53 20.97 -8.47
CA ARG A 177 -3.53 22.11 -9.39
C ARG A 177 -4.58 21.94 -10.48
N ARG A 178 -5.27 23.00 -10.80
CA ARG A 178 -6.15 23.02 -11.97
C ARG A 178 -5.29 23.02 -13.23
N SER A 179 -5.36 21.94 -14.02
CA SER A 179 -4.49 21.76 -15.18
C SER A 179 -5.06 20.74 -16.15
N GLU A 180 -4.92 21.03 -17.44
CA GLU A 180 -5.20 20.07 -18.52
C GLU A 180 -4.01 19.15 -18.83
N GLN A 181 -2.86 19.36 -18.16
CA GLN A 181 -1.65 18.58 -18.33
C GLN A 181 -1.21 17.96 -17.00
N SER A 182 -0.76 16.72 -17.06
CA SER A 182 -0.13 16.02 -15.95
C SER A 182 1.20 16.68 -15.53
N ARG A 183 1.80 16.18 -14.45
CA ARG A 183 3.23 16.39 -14.21
C ARG A 183 4.04 15.68 -15.29
N ALA A 184 5.33 16.05 -15.42
CA ALA A 184 6.27 15.33 -16.28
C ALA A 184 6.31 13.84 -15.92
N ILE A 185 6.22 12.99 -16.95
CA ILE A 185 6.16 11.53 -16.79
C ILE A 185 7.56 10.96 -16.95
N GLU A 186 8.20 10.69 -15.81
CA GLU A 186 9.57 10.17 -15.74
C GLU A 186 9.65 8.64 -15.86
N TYR A 187 8.51 7.95 -15.85
CA TYR A 187 8.47 6.49 -15.85
C TYR A 187 8.32 5.96 -17.28
N ALA A 188 9.37 5.30 -17.79
CA ALA A 188 9.45 4.89 -19.19
C ALA A 188 8.26 4.04 -19.66
N ASP A 189 7.80 3.06 -18.83
CA ASP A 189 6.65 2.23 -19.20
C ASP A 189 5.37 3.04 -19.38
N LEU A 190 5.17 4.07 -18.55
CA LEU A 190 4.01 4.96 -18.64
C LEU A 190 4.14 5.90 -19.85
N ALA A 191 5.31 6.49 -20.06
CA ALA A 191 5.59 7.32 -21.23
C ALA A 191 5.37 6.55 -22.53
N ASN A 192 5.93 5.34 -22.64
CA ASN A 192 5.71 4.44 -23.78
C ASN A 192 4.23 4.11 -23.99
N ARG A 193 3.48 3.86 -22.92
CA ARG A 193 2.04 3.55 -23.00
C ARG A 193 1.23 4.72 -23.52
N LEU A 194 1.65 5.95 -23.20
CA LEU A 194 1.02 7.19 -23.65
C LEU A 194 1.51 7.63 -25.05
N GLY A 195 2.53 6.98 -25.59
CA GLY A 195 3.13 7.37 -26.89
C GLY A 195 3.89 8.70 -26.83
N ILE A 196 4.45 9.06 -25.68
CA ILE A 196 5.21 10.28 -25.44
C ILE A 196 6.66 9.95 -25.03
N GLU A 197 7.55 10.93 -25.12
CA GLU A 197 8.91 10.81 -24.58
C GLU A 197 8.90 10.90 -23.05
N VAL A 198 9.91 10.30 -22.40
CA VAL A 198 10.14 10.47 -20.95
C VAL A 198 10.39 11.95 -20.65
N GLY A 199 9.75 12.49 -19.63
CA GLY A 199 9.73 13.92 -19.30
C GLY A 199 8.59 14.69 -19.97
N GLY A 200 7.87 14.09 -20.91
CA GLY A 200 6.66 14.67 -21.51
C GLY A 200 5.46 14.71 -20.56
N THR A 201 4.40 15.39 -20.99
CA THR A 201 3.12 15.51 -20.27
C THR A 201 1.97 14.99 -21.13
N ALA A 202 0.86 14.61 -20.50
CA ALA A 202 -0.37 14.20 -21.18
C ALA A 202 -1.60 14.68 -20.42
N ALA A 203 -2.79 14.56 -21.00
CA ALA A 203 -4.01 14.86 -20.27
C ALA A 203 -4.15 13.94 -19.04
N PRO A 204 -4.52 14.46 -17.85
CA PRO A 204 -4.61 13.65 -16.62
C PRO A 204 -5.54 12.44 -16.75
N ALA A 205 -6.61 12.54 -17.54
CA ALA A 205 -7.51 11.43 -17.82
C ALA A 205 -6.82 10.30 -18.61
N ASP A 206 -5.99 10.65 -19.60
CA ASP A 206 -5.23 9.69 -20.39
C ASP A 206 -4.15 9.01 -19.55
N VAL A 207 -3.49 9.78 -18.67
CA VAL A 207 -2.53 9.22 -17.69
C VAL A 207 -3.23 8.22 -16.79
N ARG A 208 -4.41 8.58 -16.21
CA ARG A 208 -5.21 7.65 -15.40
C ARG A 208 -5.52 6.36 -16.16
N GLN A 209 -5.98 6.46 -17.40
CA GLN A 209 -6.32 5.30 -18.22
C GLN A 209 -5.10 4.40 -18.44
N ALA A 210 -3.96 4.98 -18.84
CA ALA A 210 -2.72 4.26 -19.06
C ALA A 210 -2.20 3.58 -17.77
N VAL A 211 -2.29 4.28 -16.63
CA VAL A 211 -1.93 3.73 -15.31
C VAL A 211 -2.80 2.55 -14.94
N LEU A 212 -4.12 2.65 -15.10
CA LEU A 212 -5.06 1.56 -14.80
C LEU A 212 -4.78 0.34 -15.69
N GLU A 213 -4.48 0.53 -16.96
CA GLU A 213 -4.13 -0.57 -17.87
C GLU A 213 -2.81 -1.25 -17.46
N LEU A 214 -1.76 -0.47 -17.17
CA LEU A 214 -0.47 -0.99 -16.68
C LEU A 214 -0.63 -1.73 -15.35
N ARG A 215 -1.43 -1.21 -14.42
CA ARG A 215 -1.69 -1.88 -13.15
C ARG A 215 -2.49 -3.16 -13.31
N ARG A 216 -3.54 -3.17 -14.17
CA ARG A 216 -4.31 -4.39 -14.49
C ARG A 216 -3.43 -5.45 -15.14
N SER A 217 -2.57 -5.08 -16.07
CA SER A 217 -1.62 -6.02 -16.70
C SER A 217 -0.64 -6.66 -15.72
N ARG A 218 -0.41 -6.01 -14.56
CA ARG A 218 0.44 -6.49 -13.46
C ARG A 218 -0.33 -7.15 -12.31
N GLY A 219 -1.67 -7.30 -12.42
CA GLY A 219 -2.50 -7.84 -11.34
C GLY A 219 -2.60 -6.93 -10.10
N MET A 220 -2.40 -5.60 -10.27
CA MET A 220 -2.33 -4.63 -9.17
C MET A 220 -3.59 -3.74 -9.03
N VAL A 221 -4.64 -4.04 -9.76
CA VAL A 221 -6.00 -3.49 -9.54
C VAL A 221 -6.83 -4.62 -8.99
N LEU A 222 -7.42 -4.42 -7.82
CA LEU A 222 -8.20 -5.47 -7.14
C LEU A 222 -9.42 -5.88 -7.97
N ASP A 223 -9.51 -7.17 -8.32
CA ASP A 223 -10.67 -7.83 -8.88
C ASP A 223 -11.02 -9.06 -8.01
N PRO A 224 -12.19 -9.10 -7.38
CA PRO A 224 -12.57 -10.23 -6.52
C PRO A 224 -12.68 -11.57 -7.22
N ARG A 225 -12.69 -11.62 -8.57
CA ARG A 225 -12.76 -12.83 -9.36
C ARG A 225 -11.40 -13.29 -9.89
N ASP A 226 -10.35 -12.47 -9.69
CA ASP A 226 -9.00 -12.75 -10.18
C ASP A 226 -8.03 -12.95 -9.02
N HIS A 227 -7.66 -14.18 -8.74
CA HIS A 227 -6.74 -14.53 -7.66
C HIS A 227 -5.34 -13.92 -7.81
N ASP A 228 -4.93 -13.51 -9.01
CA ASP A 228 -3.68 -12.77 -9.17
C ASP A 228 -3.71 -11.39 -8.51
N THR A 229 -4.89 -10.89 -8.16
CA THR A 229 -5.07 -9.61 -7.45
C THR A 229 -5.27 -9.78 -5.94
N TRP A 230 -5.39 -11.03 -5.44
CA TRP A 230 -5.54 -11.30 -4.00
C TRP A 230 -4.16 -11.27 -3.33
N SER A 231 -3.67 -10.08 -3.12
CA SER A 231 -2.32 -9.80 -2.63
C SER A 231 -2.28 -8.49 -1.82
N VAL A 232 -1.14 -8.16 -1.30
CA VAL A 232 -0.82 -6.85 -0.71
C VAL A 232 -0.05 -5.94 -1.69
N GLY A 233 -0.12 -6.23 -2.99
CA GLY A 233 0.76 -5.64 -4.00
C GLY A 233 2.15 -6.26 -3.91
N SER A 234 3.20 -5.44 -3.93
CA SER A 234 4.56 -5.94 -3.68
C SER A 234 4.68 -6.46 -2.25
N PHE A 235 5.05 -7.73 -2.11
CA PHE A 235 5.26 -8.31 -0.78
C PHE A 235 6.61 -7.91 -0.17
N PHE A 236 7.63 -7.73 -1.00
CA PHE A 236 8.98 -7.37 -0.58
C PHE A 236 9.37 -5.97 -1.02
N VAL A 237 10.11 -5.26 -0.16
CA VAL A 237 10.74 -3.99 -0.52
C VAL A 237 11.95 -4.21 -1.43
N ASN A 238 12.23 -3.25 -2.29
CA ASN A 238 13.51 -3.19 -2.99
C ASN A 238 14.63 -2.89 -1.99
N PRO A 239 15.60 -3.80 -1.77
CA PRO A 239 16.66 -3.58 -0.79
C PRO A 239 17.56 -2.41 -1.19
N VAL A 240 17.97 -1.63 -0.19
CA VAL A 240 18.98 -0.57 -0.33
C VAL A 240 20.20 -0.96 0.49
N LEU A 241 21.33 -1.06 -0.17
CA LEU A 241 22.56 -1.58 0.39
C LEU A 241 23.67 -0.54 0.30
N ALA A 242 24.47 -0.42 1.37
CA ALA A 242 25.70 0.37 1.32
C ALA A 242 26.69 -0.26 0.34
N ASP A 243 26.87 -1.58 0.45
CA ASP A 243 27.73 -2.38 -0.41
C ASP A 243 26.90 -3.48 -1.09
N VAL A 244 27.01 -3.56 -2.42
CA VAL A 244 26.34 -4.61 -3.21
C VAL A 244 27.23 -5.85 -3.28
N PRO A 245 26.75 -7.02 -2.82
CA PRO A 245 27.52 -8.26 -2.90
C PRO A 245 27.93 -8.58 -4.33
N GLU A 246 29.15 -9.14 -4.51
CA GLU A 246 29.66 -9.53 -5.83
C GLU A 246 28.72 -10.48 -6.58
N ARG A 247 28.04 -11.38 -5.86
CA ARG A 247 27.03 -12.30 -6.43
C ARG A 247 25.84 -11.57 -7.09
N ALA A 248 25.63 -10.29 -6.77
CA ALA A 248 24.59 -9.43 -7.37
C ALA A 248 25.18 -8.37 -8.32
N ALA A 249 26.39 -8.56 -8.85
CA ALA A 249 27.08 -7.59 -9.71
C ALA A 249 26.27 -7.24 -10.96
N GLU A 250 25.55 -8.20 -11.55
CA GLU A 250 24.72 -8.03 -12.75
C GLU A 250 23.33 -7.41 -12.46
N CYS A 251 22.97 -7.22 -11.17
CA CYS A 251 21.69 -6.65 -10.80
C CYS A 251 21.63 -5.18 -11.23
N PRO A 252 20.53 -4.72 -11.86
CA PRO A 252 20.31 -3.30 -12.13
C PRO A 252 20.41 -2.49 -10.83
N ARG A 253 21.02 -1.30 -10.92
CA ARG A 253 21.31 -0.45 -9.77
C ARG A 253 20.63 0.89 -9.94
N TYR A 254 19.99 1.36 -8.87
CA TYR A 254 19.36 2.67 -8.83
C TYR A 254 19.92 3.45 -7.65
N PHE A 255 20.04 4.75 -7.83
CA PHE A 255 20.49 5.63 -6.75
C PHE A 255 19.45 5.71 -5.63
N ASP A 256 19.92 5.70 -4.40
CA ASP A 256 19.16 6.05 -3.20
C ASP A 256 20.06 6.81 -2.24
N VAL A 257 19.50 7.75 -1.48
CA VAL A 257 20.28 8.57 -0.52
C VAL A 257 20.98 7.73 0.56
N LYS A 258 20.50 6.50 0.81
CA LYS A 258 21.05 5.55 1.79
C LYS A 258 21.97 4.50 1.18
N GLY A 259 22.17 4.52 -0.14
CA GLY A 259 23.01 3.54 -0.81
C GLY A 259 22.52 3.17 -2.21
N THR A 260 22.75 1.92 -2.60
CA THR A 260 22.31 1.38 -3.90
C THR A 260 21.04 0.57 -3.73
N LYS A 261 19.98 0.99 -4.42
CA LYS A 261 18.70 0.28 -4.47
C LYS A 261 18.71 -0.78 -5.57
N LEU A 262 18.36 -2.02 -5.23
CA LEU A 262 18.26 -3.15 -6.16
C LEU A 262 16.80 -3.55 -6.37
N PRO A 263 16.38 -3.92 -7.61
CA PRO A 263 15.02 -4.38 -7.86
C PRO A 263 14.83 -5.80 -7.29
N ALA A 264 14.01 -5.94 -6.25
CA ALA A 264 13.72 -7.22 -5.62
C ALA A 264 13.09 -8.23 -6.61
N ALA A 265 12.29 -7.77 -7.58
CA ALA A 265 11.73 -8.62 -8.63
C ALA A 265 12.84 -9.34 -9.44
N TRP A 266 13.89 -8.62 -9.81
CA TRP A 266 15.03 -9.20 -10.51
C TRP A 266 15.75 -10.27 -9.66
N LEU A 267 15.97 -9.96 -8.38
CA LEU A 267 16.61 -10.90 -7.44
C LEU A 267 15.77 -12.17 -7.28
N ILE A 268 14.45 -12.05 -7.17
CA ILE A 268 13.52 -13.17 -7.03
C ILE A 268 13.54 -14.02 -8.30
N GLU A 269 13.34 -13.43 -9.49
CA GLU A 269 13.33 -14.18 -10.76
C GLU A 269 14.67 -14.87 -11.02
N ARG A 270 15.79 -14.21 -10.71
CA ARG A 270 17.13 -14.80 -10.87
C ARG A 270 17.47 -15.84 -9.80
N SER A 271 16.74 -15.90 -8.70
CA SER A 271 16.87 -16.97 -7.69
C SER A 271 16.10 -18.24 -8.04
N GLY A 272 15.47 -18.30 -9.23
CA GLY A 272 14.72 -19.47 -9.66
C GLY A 272 13.23 -19.40 -9.31
N PHE A 273 12.72 -18.23 -8.98
CA PHE A 273 11.30 -17.99 -8.66
C PHE A 273 10.64 -17.11 -9.75
N PRO A 274 10.33 -17.66 -10.94
CA PRO A 274 9.66 -16.90 -12.00
C PRO A 274 8.22 -16.57 -11.61
N ARG A 275 7.60 -15.66 -12.37
CA ARG A 275 6.17 -15.38 -12.25
C ARG A 275 5.36 -16.67 -12.31
N GLY A 276 4.36 -16.79 -11.44
CA GLY A 276 3.54 -17.98 -11.28
C GLY A 276 4.22 -19.14 -10.52
N TYR A 277 5.44 -18.97 -10.04
CA TYR A 277 6.09 -19.96 -9.19
C TYR A 277 5.26 -20.25 -7.94
N GLY A 278 5.21 -21.50 -7.52
CA GLY A 278 4.55 -21.93 -6.29
C GLY A 278 3.20 -22.61 -6.50
N ARG A 279 2.71 -22.76 -7.73
CA ARG A 279 1.44 -23.47 -8.00
C ARG A 279 1.49 -24.94 -7.55
N GLU A 280 2.66 -25.53 -7.53
CA GLU A 280 2.89 -26.90 -7.06
C GLU A 280 3.58 -26.93 -5.67
N TRP A 281 3.78 -25.77 -5.06
CA TRP A 281 4.40 -25.66 -3.74
C TRP A 281 3.36 -25.88 -2.63
N GLY A 282 3.69 -26.73 -1.66
CA GLY A 282 2.78 -27.06 -0.57
C GLY A 282 1.46 -27.66 -1.10
N ASN A 283 0.35 -27.02 -0.73
CA ASN A 283 -0.99 -27.40 -1.18
C ASN A 283 -1.49 -26.60 -2.41
N GLY A 284 -0.63 -25.77 -3.01
CA GLY A 284 -0.95 -24.96 -4.20
C GLY A 284 -1.83 -23.74 -3.93
N THR A 285 -2.11 -23.39 -2.66
CA THR A 285 -2.97 -22.28 -2.30
C THR A 285 -2.27 -20.92 -2.34
N VAL A 286 -0.92 -20.88 -2.45
CA VAL A 286 -0.09 -19.68 -2.54
C VAL A 286 0.86 -19.78 -3.71
N SER A 287 1.03 -18.70 -4.45
CA SER A 287 2.04 -18.59 -5.51
C SER A 287 2.50 -17.16 -5.70
N LEU A 288 3.60 -16.95 -6.43
CA LEU A 288 3.82 -15.64 -7.05
C LEU A 288 2.75 -15.37 -8.11
N SER A 289 2.37 -14.11 -8.27
CA SER A 289 1.49 -13.69 -9.36
C SER A 289 2.05 -14.11 -10.71
N THR A 290 1.19 -14.51 -11.63
CA THR A 290 1.57 -14.81 -13.02
C THR A 290 2.00 -13.56 -13.80
N ARG A 291 1.74 -12.37 -13.24
CA ARG A 291 1.96 -11.06 -13.88
C ARG A 291 3.07 -10.24 -13.21
N HIS A 292 3.36 -10.51 -11.92
CA HIS A 292 4.32 -9.71 -11.16
C HIS A 292 5.09 -10.54 -10.13
N ALA A 293 6.41 -10.62 -10.27
CA ALA A 293 7.26 -11.46 -9.40
C ALA A 293 7.34 -10.99 -7.93
N LEU A 294 6.99 -9.73 -7.63
CA LEU A 294 6.96 -9.23 -6.24
C LEU A 294 5.68 -9.57 -5.50
N SER A 295 4.61 -9.97 -6.19
CA SER A 295 3.32 -10.21 -5.57
C SER A 295 3.18 -11.68 -5.17
N VAL A 296 3.11 -11.91 -3.87
CA VAL A 296 2.63 -13.19 -3.31
C VAL A 296 1.11 -13.16 -3.33
N THR A 297 0.48 -14.17 -3.90
CA THR A 297 -0.98 -14.22 -4.11
C THR A 297 -1.61 -15.41 -3.41
N ASN A 298 -2.77 -15.18 -2.82
CA ASN A 298 -3.67 -16.22 -2.36
C ASN A 298 -4.46 -16.77 -3.56
N ARG A 299 -4.30 -18.06 -3.83
CA ARG A 299 -4.95 -18.76 -4.97
C ARG A 299 -6.33 -19.32 -4.64
N GLY A 300 -6.83 -18.99 -3.45
CA GLY A 300 -8.07 -19.49 -2.86
C GLY A 300 -7.80 -20.52 -1.76
N GLY A 301 -8.31 -20.23 -0.56
CA GLY A 301 -8.17 -21.10 0.60
C GLY A 301 -6.80 -21.12 1.29
N ALA A 302 -5.90 -20.16 1.01
CA ALA A 302 -4.65 -20.01 1.74
C ALA A 302 -4.90 -19.55 3.17
N THR A 303 -4.07 -20.02 4.11
CA THR A 303 -3.93 -19.46 5.44
C THR A 303 -2.83 -18.38 5.47
N ALA A 304 -2.80 -17.54 6.50
CA ALA A 304 -1.68 -16.62 6.69
C ALA A 304 -0.36 -17.37 6.90
N SER A 305 -0.41 -18.51 7.58
CA SER A 305 0.75 -19.41 7.74
C SER A 305 1.30 -19.89 6.39
N ASP A 306 0.44 -20.24 5.42
CA ASP A 306 0.88 -20.63 4.08
C ASP A 306 1.58 -19.48 3.35
N VAL A 307 0.99 -18.27 3.42
CA VAL A 307 1.58 -17.05 2.83
C VAL A 307 2.95 -16.78 3.44
N MET A 308 3.07 -16.81 4.77
CA MET A 308 4.33 -16.52 5.46
C MET A 308 5.41 -17.56 5.18
N LYS A 309 5.07 -18.86 5.16
CA LYS A 309 6.01 -19.94 4.79
C LYS A 309 6.49 -19.80 3.35
N PHE A 310 5.59 -19.47 2.42
CA PHE A 310 5.96 -19.25 1.03
C PHE A 310 6.85 -18.02 0.86
N ALA A 311 6.52 -16.91 1.52
CA ALA A 311 7.34 -15.70 1.49
C ALA A 311 8.74 -15.94 2.11
N ALA A 312 8.81 -16.69 3.21
CA ALA A 312 10.09 -17.11 3.80
C ALA A 312 10.92 -17.95 2.83
N HIS A 313 10.30 -18.90 2.13
CA HIS A 313 10.99 -19.72 1.11
C HIS A 313 11.60 -18.85 -0.01
N ILE A 314 10.87 -17.87 -0.52
CA ILE A 314 11.38 -16.92 -1.53
C ILE A 314 12.53 -16.08 -0.96
N ARG A 315 12.37 -15.51 0.25
CA ARG A 315 13.40 -14.71 0.94
C ARG A 315 14.70 -15.50 1.11
N ASP A 316 14.59 -16.71 1.63
CA ASP A 316 15.74 -17.56 1.95
C ASP A 316 16.46 -18.04 0.68
N GLY A 317 15.72 -18.29 -0.41
CA GLY A 317 16.32 -18.59 -1.72
C GLY A 317 17.06 -17.41 -2.32
N VAL A 318 16.55 -16.18 -2.17
CA VAL A 318 17.27 -14.97 -2.60
C VAL A 318 18.53 -14.76 -1.75
N GLU A 319 18.44 -14.95 -0.43
CA GLU A 319 19.57 -14.82 0.49
C GLU A 319 20.66 -15.87 0.18
N ALA A 320 20.28 -17.11 -0.05
CA ALA A 320 21.21 -18.18 -0.42
C ALA A 320 21.97 -17.87 -1.72
N ARG A 321 21.28 -17.31 -2.72
CA ARG A 321 21.89 -17.02 -4.02
C ARG A 321 22.73 -15.75 -4.02
N PHE A 322 22.22 -14.66 -3.44
CA PHE A 322 22.83 -13.33 -3.56
C PHE A 322 23.43 -12.80 -2.26
N GLY A 323 23.18 -13.44 -1.11
CA GLY A 323 23.55 -12.90 0.20
C GLY A 323 22.73 -11.68 0.60
N ILE A 324 21.57 -11.49 -0.01
CA ILE A 324 20.68 -10.35 0.21
C ILE A 324 19.39 -10.84 0.83
N ARG A 325 19.08 -10.40 2.05
CA ARG A 325 17.86 -10.75 2.75
C ARG A 325 16.76 -9.74 2.44
N LEU A 326 15.66 -10.21 1.84
CA LEU A 326 14.50 -9.37 1.53
C LEU A 326 13.67 -9.14 2.79
N GLY A 327 13.16 -7.92 2.97
CA GLY A 327 12.19 -7.55 4.00
C GLY A 327 10.78 -7.38 3.44
N PRO A 328 9.73 -7.56 4.27
CA PRO A 328 8.35 -7.32 3.83
C PRO A 328 8.08 -5.84 3.64
N GLU A 329 7.24 -5.50 2.65
CA GLU A 329 6.71 -4.16 2.44
C GLU A 329 5.40 -3.94 3.22
N CYS A 330 4.61 -5.00 3.35
CA CYS A 330 3.35 -5.00 4.10
C CYS A 330 3.57 -5.02 5.62
N ASP A 331 2.54 -4.60 6.34
CA ASP A 331 2.52 -4.69 7.79
C ASP A 331 2.07 -6.11 8.20
N LEU A 332 2.85 -6.73 9.08
CA LEU A 332 2.60 -8.07 9.59
C LEU A 332 2.01 -7.97 11.01
N VAL A 333 0.83 -8.52 11.23
CA VAL A 333 0.13 -8.51 12.51
C VAL A 333 -0.04 -9.95 13.00
N ASN A 334 0.47 -10.25 14.18
CA ASN A 334 0.44 -11.59 14.78
C ASN A 334 0.97 -12.69 13.84
N CYS A 335 1.89 -12.33 12.96
CA CYS A 335 2.66 -13.25 12.13
C CYS A 335 4.06 -12.66 11.86
N SER A 336 5.01 -13.50 11.52
CA SER A 336 6.40 -13.11 11.24
C SER A 336 7.09 -14.12 10.32
N PHE A 337 8.24 -13.74 9.75
CA PHE A 337 9.13 -14.67 9.04
C PHE A 337 9.88 -15.59 9.99
#